data_459d4c999b9a3ba6fbe2a38d696f8668
#
_entry.id   459d4c999b9a3ba6fbe2a38d696f8668
#
_cell.length_a   1.000
_cell.length_b   1.000
_cell.length_c   1.000
_cell.angle_alpha   90.00
_cell.angle_beta   90.00
_cell.angle_gamma   90.00
#
_symmetry.space_group_name_H-M   'P 1'
#
loop_
_entity.id
_entity.type
_entity.pdbx_description
1 polymer ?
#
loop_
_entity_poly.entity_id
_entity_poly.type
_entity_poly.pdbx_seq_one_letter_code
_entity_poly.pdbx_strand_id
1 'polypeptide(L)'
;MDVSVGTRLRVLRKDAGLTQAQLAALAGTNQAAINRYETDRAAAPYRILVWYATYFNVSLDYIFGLCEDPRGRYVCVTPEGVQEVVQRKPDWSEFVEACFTPGSELNRRLKQMILNMGEEEKHK
;
A
#
# COMPACT_ATOMS: atom_id res chain seq x y z
N MET A 1 0.53 -15.59 -12.15
CA MET A 1 1.90 -15.13 -12.04
C MET A 1 2.42 -15.38 -10.65
N ASP A 2 3.42 -16.19 -10.59
CA ASP A 2 3.80 -16.77 -9.30
C ASP A 2 4.94 -16.03 -8.65
N VAL A 3 4.60 -14.92 -8.00
CA VAL A 3 5.57 -14.26 -7.15
C VAL A 3 5.42 -14.86 -5.76
N SER A 4 6.47 -15.52 -5.29
CA SER A 4 6.45 -16.15 -3.97
C SER A 4 6.54 -15.11 -2.86
N VAL A 5 6.10 -15.48 -1.67
CA VAL A 5 6.24 -14.63 -0.47
C VAL A 5 7.72 -14.30 -0.24
N GLY A 6 8.60 -15.29 -0.34
CA GLY A 6 10.03 -15.07 -0.15
C GLY A 6 10.61 -14.05 -1.11
N THR A 7 10.20 -14.09 -2.38
CA THR A 7 10.63 -13.11 -3.37
C THR A 7 10.20 -11.69 -3.00
N ARG A 8 8.95 -11.52 -2.55
CA ARG A 8 8.45 -10.20 -2.11
C ARG A 8 9.21 -9.68 -0.89
N LEU A 9 9.46 -10.55 0.08
CA LEU A 9 10.24 -10.17 1.27
C LEU A 9 11.65 -9.71 0.90
N ARG A 10 12.29 -10.43 -0.01
CA ARG A 10 13.62 -10.08 -0.51
C ARG A 10 13.63 -8.75 -1.24
N VAL A 11 12.65 -8.50 -2.11
CA VAL A 11 12.54 -7.24 -2.84
C VAL A 11 12.39 -6.06 -1.87
N LEU A 12 11.52 -6.18 -0.87
CA LEU A 12 11.33 -5.14 0.14
C LEU A 12 12.64 -4.84 0.87
N ARG A 13 13.36 -5.88 1.28
CA ARG A 13 14.64 -5.70 1.96
C ARG A 13 15.68 -5.01 1.09
N LYS A 14 15.84 -5.47 -0.14
CA LYS A 14 16.84 -4.91 -1.06
C LYS A 14 16.54 -3.47 -1.44
N ASP A 15 15.27 -3.16 -1.68
CA ASP A 15 14.85 -1.79 -2.00
C ASP A 15 15.14 -0.82 -0.85
N ALA A 16 15.12 -1.31 0.38
CA ALA A 16 15.46 -0.50 1.55
C ALA A 16 16.96 -0.45 1.83
N GLY A 17 17.79 -1.16 1.04
CA GLY A 17 19.24 -1.18 1.22
C GLY A 17 19.71 -1.95 2.45
N LEU A 18 18.93 -2.89 2.95
CA LEU A 18 19.25 -3.66 4.16
C LEU A 18 19.87 -5.01 3.82
N THR A 19 20.85 -5.44 4.63
CA THR A 19 21.33 -6.83 4.59
C THR A 19 20.35 -7.73 5.35
N GLN A 20 20.45 -9.03 5.13
CA GLN A 20 19.65 -9.99 5.89
C GLN A 20 19.90 -9.88 7.40
N ALA A 21 21.15 -9.67 7.79
CA ALA A 21 21.51 -9.51 9.20
C ALA A 21 20.92 -8.24 9.82
N GLN A 22 20.96 -7.13 9.07
CA GLN A 22 20.39 -5.87 9.53
C GLN A 22 18.87 -5.96 9.70
N LEU A 23 18.19 -6.54 8.72
CA LEU A 23 16.75 -6.71 8.79
C LEU A 23 16.37 -7.66 9.92
N ALA A 24 17.10 -8.74 10.10
CA ALA A 24 16.87 -9.71 11.18
C ALA A 24 16.94 -9.04 12.56
N ALA A 25 17.93 -8.17 12.76
CA ALA A 25 18.06 -7.41 14.01
C ALA A 25 16.86 -6.49 14.25
N LEU A 26 16.37 -5.83 13.20
CA LEU A 26 15.20 -4.95 13.30
C LEU A 26 13.91 -5.74 13.57
N ALA A 27 13.78 -6.90 12.96
CA ALA A 27 12.58 -7.74 13.10
C ALA A 27 12.59 -8.62 14.36
N GLY A 28 13.66 -8.63 15.11
CA GLY A 28 13.78 -9.43 16.33
C GLY A 28 13.99 -10.92 16.07
N THR A 29 14.69 -11.26 15.00
CA THR A 29 15.00 -12.64 14.63
C THR A 29 16.49 -12.76 14.23
N ASN A 30 16.86 -13.81 13.52
CA ASN A 30 18.25 -14.01 13.10
C ASN A 30 18.35 -14.12 11.57
N GLN A 31 19.56 -13.95 11.05
CA GLN A 31 19.82 -13.96 9.62
C GLN A 31 19.42 -15.29 8.97
N ALA A 32 19.67 -16.41 9.64
CA ALA A 32 19.34 -17.74 9.09
C ALA A 32 17.83 -17.88 8.85
N ALA A 33 17.01 -17.36 9.76
CA ALA A 33 15.56 -17.36 9.61
C ALA A 33 15.13 -16.51 8.42
N ILE A 34 15.67 -15.29 8.28
CA ILE A 34 15.37 -14.41 7.15
C ILE A 34 15.76 -15.08 5.83
N ASN A 35 16.93 -15.70 5.77
CA ASN A 35 17.36 -16.41 4.57
C ASN A 35 16.37 -17.52 4.19
N ARG A 36 15.91 -18.31 5.15
CA ARG A 36 14.93 -19.37 4.89
C ARG A 36 13.60 -18.81 4.37
N TYR A 37 13.14 -17.69 4.92
CA TYR A 37 11.91 -17.06 4.46
C TYR A 37 12.06 -16.53 3.03
N GLU A 38 13.17 -15.87 2.71
CA GLU A 38 13.42 -15.29 1.39
C GLU A 38 13.63 -16.34 0.30
N THR A 39 14.10 -17.52 0.67
CA THR A 39 14.33 -18.63 -0.27
C THR A 39 13.18 -19.64 -0.30
N ASP A 40 12.08 -19.35 0.38
CA ASP A 40 10.89 -20.22 0.48
C ASP A 40 11.18 -21.60 1.08
N ARG A 41 12.26 -21.73 1.85
CA ARG A 41 12.59 -22.96 2.59
C ARG A 41 11.76 -23.13 3.84
N ALA A 42 11.23 -22.04 4.36
CA ALA A 42 10.32 -22.02 5.51
C ALA A 42 9.30 -20.92 5.32
N ALA A 43 8.09 -21.15 5.84
CA ALA A 43 7.05 -20.12 5.85
C ALA A 43 7.34 -19.14 6.98
N ALA A 44 7.31 -17.84 6.68
CA ALA A 44 7.45 -16.82 7.71
C ALA A 44 6.22 -16.85 8.63
N PRO A 45 6.41 -16.81 9.97
CA PRO A 45 5.27 -16.70 10.88
C PRO A 45 4.48 -15.42 10.62
N TYR A 46 3.17 -15.44 10.92
CA TYR A 46 2.37 -14.24 10.68
C TYR A 46 2.92 -13.02 11.42
N ARG A 47 3.51 -13.18 12.60
CA ARG A 47 4.15 -12.11 13.35
C ARG A 47 5.22 -11.40 12.53
N ILE A 48 6.04 -12.16 11.81
CA ILE A 48 7.08 -11.62 10.93
C ILE A 48 6.45 -10.94 9.72
N LEU A 49 5.42 -11.52 9.13
CA LEU A 49 4.71 -10.92 8.00
C LEU A 49 4.06 -9.59 8.38
N VAL A 50 3.45 -9.52 9.55
CA VAL A 50 2.87 -8.27 10.06
C VAL A 50 3.97 -7.23 10.30
N TRP A 51 5.13 -7.67 10.81
CA TRP A 51 6.27 -6.77 10.97
C TRP A 51 6.72 -6.17 9.62
N TYR A 52 6.85 -6.99 8.57
CA TYR A 52 7.19 -6.52 7.23
C TYR A 52 6.15 -5.52 6.72
N ALA A 53 4.89 -5.85 6.83
CA ALA A 53 3.81 -4.99 6.37
C ALA A 53 3.84 -3.63 7.07
N THR A 54 4.09 -3.62 8.36
CA THR A 54 4.14 -2.41 9.18
C THR A 54 5.40 -1.59 8.91
N TYR A 55 6.55 -2.25 8.90
CA TYR A 55 7.85 -1.58 8.73
C TYR A 55 7.97 -0.94 7.35
N PHE A 56 7.61 -1.69 6.30
CA PHE A 56 7.70 -1.21 4.93
C PHE A 56 6.43 -0.48 4.46
N ASN A 57 5.41 -0.43 5.29
CA ASN A 57 4.12 0.20 4.97
C ASN A 57 3.52 -0.34 3.67
N VAL A 58 3.45 -1.66 3.58
CA VAL A 58 2.87 -2.35 2.43
C VAL A 58 1.75 -3.28 2.90
N SER A 59 0.86 -3.66 1.99
CA SER A 59 -0.23 -4.56 2.32
C SER A 59 0.23 -6.01 2.34
N LEU A 60 -0.44 -6.84 3.14
CA LEU A 60 -0.21 -8.28 3.14
C LEU A 60 -0.60 -8.91 1.80
N ASP A 61 -1.59 -8.36 1.09
CA ASP A 61 -1.95 -8.82 -0.24
C ASP A 61 -0.76 -8.72 -1.21
N TYR A 62 -0.01 -7.62 -1.13
CA TYR A 62 1.20 -7.46 -1.93
C TYR A 62 2.25 -8.50 -1.54
N ILE A 63 2.48 -8.72 -0.25
CA ILE A 63 3.47 -9.69 0.24
C ILE A 63 3.11 -11.10 -0.23
N PHE A 64 1.82 -11.45 -0.20
CA PHE A 64 1.35 -12.76 -0.64
C PHE A 64 1.28 -12.92 -2.16
N GLY A 65 1.61 -11.86 -2.92
CA GLY A 65 1.59 -11.93 -4.38
C GLY A 65 0.21 -11.88 -4.99
N LEU A 66 -0.80 -11.44 -4.22
CA LEU A 66 -2.17 -11.35 -4.70
C LEU A 66 -2.44 -10.08 -5.50
N CYS A 67 -1.54 -9.12 -5.45
CA CYS A 67 -1.60 -7.89 -6.25
C CYS A 67 -0.19 -7.35 -6.48
N GLU A 68 -0.06 -6.50 -7.49
CA GLU A 68 1.21 -5.85 -7.83
C GLU A 68 1.39 -4.51 -7.11
N ASP A 69 0.32 -3.92 -6.59
CA ASP A 69 0.39 -2.63 -5.90
C ASP A 69 0.75 -2.86 -4.42
N PRO A 70 1.86 -2.27 -3.92
CA PRO A 70 2.23 -2.40 -2.50
C PRO A 70 1.16 -1.90 -1.54
N ARG A 71 0.26 -1.03 -1.98
CA ARG A 71 -0.84 -0.53 -1.15
C ARG A 71 -2.00 -1.51 -1.01
N GLY A 72 -2.04 -2.55 -1.85
CA GLY A 72 -3.07 -3.56 -1.81
C GLY A 72 -4.10 -3.43 -2.93
N ARG A 73 -5.06 -4.37 -2.95
CA ARG A 73 -6.08 -4.42 -4.00
C ARG A 73 -7.15 -3.34 -3.86
N TYR A 74 -7.42 -2.90 -2.65
CA TYR A 74 -8.50 -1.95 -2.34
C TYR A 74 -7.92 -0.68 -1.74
N VAL A 75 -7.26 0.11 -2.60
CA VAL A 75 -6.48 1.26 -2.15
C VAL A 75 -7.34 2.43 -1.72
N CYS A 76 -8.48 2.63 -2.39
CA CYS A 76 -9.32 3.79 -2.15
C CYS A 76 -10.78 3.43 -2.08
N VAL A 77 -11.47 3.96 -1.07
CA VAL A 77 -12.91 4.13 -1.14
C VAL A 77 -13.15 5.49 -1.77
N THR A 78 -13.47 5.52 -3.06
CA THR A 78 -13.76 6.77 -3.75
C THR A 78 -15.25 7.11 -3.61
N PRO A 79 -15.60 8.40 -3.50
CA PRO A 79 -17.00 8.80 -3.59
C PRO A 79 -17.62 8.29 -4.89
N GLU A 80 -18.91 7.93 -4.82
CA GLU A 80 -19.64 7.32 -5.92
C GLU A 80 -19.49 8.08 -7.24
N GLY A 81 -19.58 9.41 -7.20
CA GLY A 81 -19.41 10.24 -8.40
C GLY A 81 -18.01 10.19 -8.99
N VAL A 82 -16.98 10.02 -8.16
CA VAL A 82 -15.60 9.87 -8.62
C VAL A 82 -15.41 8.53 -9.31
N GLN A 83 -16.00 7.45 -8.76
CA GLN A 83 -15.96 6.13 -9.38
C GLN A 83 -16.59 6.15 -10.77
N GLU A 84 -17.72 6.83 -10.94
CA GLU A 84 -18.36 6.96 -12.25
C GLU A 84 -17.45 7.59 -13.28
N VAL A 85 -16.79 8.69 -12.92
CA VAL A 85 -15.88 9.41 -13.84
C VAL A 85 -14.69 8.50 -14.20
N VAL A 86 -14.11 7.83 -13.24
CA VAL A 86 -12.96 6.95 -13.46
C VAL A 86 -13.34 5.76 -14.34
N GLN A 87 -14.53 5.18 -14.15
CA GLN A 87 -14.99 4.05 -14.96
C GLN A 87 -15.34 4.43 -16.39
N ARG A 88 -15.93 5.61 -16.59
CA ARG A 88 -16.34 6.10 -17.92
C ARG A 88 -15.15 6.52 -18.76
N LYS A 89 -14.15 7.12 -18.13
CA LYS A 89 -13.02 7.73 -18.83
C LYS A 89 -11.71 7.31 -18.21
N PRO A 90 -11.00 6.39 -18.83
CA PRO A 90 -9.68 6.00 -18.35
C PRO A 90 -8.63 7.11 -18.46
N ASP A 91 -8.97 8.23 -19.09
CA ASP A 91 -8.06 9.37 -19.19
C ASP A 91 -8.09 10.20 -17.91
N TRP A 92 -7.04 10.09 -17.14
CA TRP A 92 -6.86 10.78 -15.88
C TRP A 92 -6.78 12.32 -16.02
N SER A 93 -6.44 12.82 -17.21
CA SER A 93 -6.33 14.26 -17.46
C SER A 93 -7.65 14.97 -17.20
N GLU A 94 -8.75 14.43 -17.72
CA GLU A 94 -10.07 15.03 -17.51
C GLU A 94 -10.51 14.97 -16.04
N PHE A 95 -10.19 13.88 -15.36
CA PHE A 95 -10.48 13.75 -13.94
C PHE A 95 -9.76 14.83 -13.12
N VAL A 96 -8.45 14.96 -13.34
CA VAL A 96 -7.62 15.96 -12.65
C VAL A 96 -8.13 17.38 -12.95
N GLU A 97 -8.42 17.66 -14.22
CA GLU A 97 -8.94 18.96 -14.63
C GLU A 97 -10.28 19.28 -13.93
N ALA A 98 -11.20 18.31 -13.88
CA ALA A 98 -12.48 18.49 -13.21
C ALA A 98 -12.32 18.76 -11.71
N CYS A 99 -11.35 18.10 -11.04
CA CYS A 99 -11.08 18.34 -9.63
C CYS A 99 -10.59 19.75 -9.34
N PHE A 100 -9.86 20.37 -10.27
CA PHE A 100 -9.30 21.71 -10.10
C PHE A 100 -10.06 22.81 -10.81
N THR A 101 -11.13 22.49 -11.53
CA THR A 101 -11.98 23.52 -12.18
C THR A 101 -12.90 24.15 -11.13
N PRO A 102 -12.79 25.46 -10.87
CA PRO A 102 -13.68 26.13 -9.90
C PRO A 102 -15.14 25.98 -10.29
N GLY A 103 -15.96 25.62 -9.30
CA GLY A 103 -17.40 25.48 -9.51
C GLY A 103 -17.85 24.14 -10.09
N SER A 104 -16.92 23.25 -10.48
CA SER A 104 -17.30 21.91 -10.91
C SER A 104 -17.84 21.09 -9.73
N GLU A 105 -18.65 20.09 -10.03
CA GLU A 105 -19.19 19.21 -8.99
C GLU A 105 -18.10 18.45 -8.25
N LEU A 106 -17.09 17.96 -8.97
CA LEU A 106 -15.95 17.25 -8.37
C LEU A 106 -15.13 18.17 -7.48
N ASN A 107 -14.88 19.40 -7.91
CA ASN A 107 -14.16 20.39 -7.12
C ASN A 107 -14.91 20.70 -5.81
N ARG A 108 -16.22 20.90 -5.90
CA ARG A 108 -17.05 21.15 -4.73
C ARG A 108 -17.06 19.99 -3.76
N ARG A 109 -17.17 18.75 -4.25
CA ARG A 109 -17.12 17.54 -3.43
C ARG A 109 -15.76 17.37 -2.76
N LEU A 110 -14.67 17.63 -3.49
CA LEU A 110 -13.33 17.57 -2.94
C LEU A 110 -13.14 18.57 -1.80
N LYS A 111 -13.58 19.82 -2.00
CA LYS A 111 -13.53 20.84 -0.95
C LYS A 111 -14.33 20.44 0.28
N GLN A 112 -15.52 19.86 0.08
CA GLN A 112 -16.37 19.42 1.17
C GLN A 112 -15.70 18.30 1.98
N MET A 113 -15.07 17.36 1.30
CA MET A 113 -14.33 16.28 1.97
C MET A 113 -13.18 16.82 2.82
N ILE A 114 -12.43 17.78 2.30
CA ILE A 114 -11.32 18.39 3.04
C ILE A 114 -11.83 19.15 4.27
N LEU A 115 -12.93 19.90 4.13
CA LEU A 115 -13.53 20.62 5.24
C LEU A 115 -14.04 19.66 6.34
N ASN A 116 -14.66 18.56 5.95
CA ASN A 116 -15.15 17.56 6.90
C ASN A 116 -14.00 16.92 7.68
N MET A 117 -12.90 16.63 7.03
CA MET A 117 -11.69 16.11 7.68
C MET A 117 -11.13 17.11 8.69
N GLY A 118 -11.11 18.40 8.36
CA GLY A 118 -10.66 19.45 9.27
C GLY A 118 -11.55 19.58 10.49
N GLU A 119 -12.86 19.46 10.32
CA GLU A 119 -13.81 19.52 11.43
C GLU A 119 -13.66 18.32 12.37
N GLU A 120 -13.47 17.12 11.84
CA GLU A 120 -13.23 15.93 12.66
C GLU A 120 -11.97 16.08 13.50
N GLU A 121 -10.90 16.63 12.97
CA GLU A 121 -9.67 16.88 13.71
C GLU A 121 -9.86 17.89 14.85
N LYS A 122 -10.69 18.91 14.65
CA LYS A 122 -10.97 19.92 15.66
C LYS A 122 -11.78 19.41 16.84
N HIS A 123 -12.51 18.33 16.66
CA HIS A 123 -13.35 17.75 17.72
C HIS A 123 -12.67 16.67 18.55
N LYS A 124 -11.42 16.39 18.27
CA LYS A 124 -10.63 15.44 19.06
C LYS A 124 -9.91 16.15 20.21
#